data_5346c65dbb0905af7adddf74e6e8b6d0
#
_entry.id   5346c65dbb0905af7adddf74e6e8b6d0
#
_cell.length_a   1.000
_cell.length_b   1.000
_cell.length_c   1.000
_cell.angle_alpha   90.00
_cell.angle_beta   90.00
_cell.angle_gamma   90.00
#
_symmetry.space_group_name_H-M   'P 1'
#
loop_
_entity.id
_entity.type
_entity.pdbx_description
1 polymer ?
#
loop_
_entity_poly.entity_id
_entity_poly.type
_entity_poly.pdbx_seq_one_letter_code
_entity_poly.pdbx_strand_id
1 'polypeptide(L)'
;MSWPADQAPGLTVAEGAAIGGDVRFGANVTVHAGTVIGDGCTIGDNAVLGKRPTLSSRSRADRQEPGPLTLGAGCAISAGAVLAAGSTLGPGCVVGDLATVRERCSIGEQVVIGRGVCVENDTTIGSFTKIQSNAYITAHCLLEEHVFIAPCVVTTNDNFMGRTEGRHARIKGAVIRRGARVGGGATLLPGIEIGEEAFVGAGAVVTRDVAPRALVVGSPARVLRQVPDEELLG
;
A
#
# COMPACT_ATOMS: atom_id res chain seq x y z
N MET A 1 4.97 -0.52 24.82
CA MET A 1 6.04 -1.43 25.25
C MET A 1 6.17 -2.53 24.22
N SER A 2 7.33 -3.11 24.03
CA SER A 2 7.54 -4.25 23.11
C SER A 2 8.49 -5.24 23.73
N TRP A 3 8.32 -6.52 23.43
CA TRP A 3 9.01 -7.63 24.05
C TRP A 3 9.70 -8.54 23.02
N PRO A 4 10.75 -9.31 23.38
CA PRO A 4 11.17 -10.48 22.63
C PRO A 4 10.00 -11.46 22.46
N ALA A 5 10.07 -12.37 21.50
CA ALA A 5 8.96 -13.27 21.19
C ALA A 5 8.54 -14.16 22.37
N ASP A 6 9.50 -14.62 23.17
CA ASP A 6 9.28 -15.47 24.35
C ASP A 6 8.59 -14.75 25.53
N GLN A 7 8.53 -13.42 25.50
CA GLN A 7 7.98 -12.58 26.59
C GLN A 7 6.76 -11.76 26.16
N ALA A 8 6.41 -11.76 24.88
CA ALA A 8 5.31 -10.94 24.37
C ALA A 8 3.94 -11.50 24.81
N PRO A 9 3.14 -10.73 25.57
CA PRO A 9 1.87 -11.22 26.08
C PRO A 9 0.85 -11.45 24.94
N GLY A 10 0.24 -12.64 24.93
CA GLY A 10 -0.77 -13.01 23.95
C GLY A 10 -0.26 -13.19 22.51
N LEU A 11 1.04 -13.26 22.31
CA LEU A 11 1.62 -13.57 21.00
C LEU A 11 1.21 -14.98 20.55
N THR A 12 0.70 -15.08 19.34
CA THR A 12 0.39 -16.35 18.67
C THR A 12 1.22 -16.46 17.41
N VAL A 13 2.10 -17.46 17.34
CA VAL A 13 2.91 -17.76 16.15
C VAL A 13 2.52 -19.15 15.65
N ALA A 14 2.00 -19.21 14.43
CA ALA A 14 1.63 -20.47 13.81
C ALA A 14 2.87 -21.26 13.37
N GLU A 15 2.74 -22.57 13.32
CA GLU A 15 3.77 -23.48 12.83
C GLU A 15 4.19 -23.11 11.40
N GLY A 16 5.50 -23.18 11.11
CA GLY A 16 6.07 -22.81 9.81
C GLY A 16 6.29 -21.31 9.58
N ALA A 17 5.99 -20.45 10.56
CA ALA A 17 6.44 -19.07 10.52
C ALA A 17 7.94 -18.97 10.87
N ALA A 18 8.68 -18.11 10.14
CA ALA A 18 10.10 -17.85 10.39
C ALA A 18 10.27 -16.43 10.94
N ILE A 19 10.91 -16.31 12.08
CA ILE A 19 11.16 -15.03 12.77
C ILE A 19 12.66 -14.81 12.86
N GLY A 20 13.14 -13.69 12.33
CA GLY A 20 14.54 -13.28 12.36
C GLY A 20 15.04 -12.91 13.76
N GLY A 21 16.31 -12.53 13.83
CA GLY A 21 16.95 -12.05 15.07
C GLY A 21 16.41 -10.68 15.51
N ASP A 22 16.43 -10.41 16.81
CA ASP A 22 16.09 -9.11 17.43
C ASP A 22 14.70 -8.56 17.08
N VAL A 23 13.76 -9.42 16.68
CA VAL A 23 12.37 -9.03 16.43
C VAL A 23 11.65 -8.75 17.75
N ARG A 24 10.94 -7.64 17.83
CA ARG A 24 10.19 -7.23 19.02
C ARG A 24 8.70 -7.18 18.72
N PHE A 25 7.91 -7.69 19.65
CA PHE A 25 6.46 -7.78 19.52
C PHE A 25 5.73 -6.95 20.59
N GLY A 26 4.62 -6.35 20.20
CA GLY A 26 3.60 -5.84 21.10
C GLY A 26 2.73 -6.98 21.65
N ALA A 27 1.68 -6.60 22.37
CA ALA A 27 0.71 -7.55 22.94
C ALA A 27 -0.26 -8.07 21.85
N ASN A 28 -0.74 -9.32 22.03
CA ASN A 28 -1.80 -9.94 21.22
C ASN A 28 -1.52 -9.96 19.70
N VAL A 29 -0.26 -10.06 19.29
CA VAL A 29 0.11 -10.18 17.89
C VAL A 29 -0.21 -11.58 17.39
N THR A 30 -0.72 -11.70 16.16
CA THR A 30 -0.98 -12.97 15.49
C THR A 30 -0.10 -13.09 14.25
N VAL A 31 0.75 -14.11 14.19
CA VAL A 31 1.59 -14.46 13.04
C VAL A 31 1.09 -15.77 12.45
N HIS A 32 0.54 -15.71 11.23
CA HIS A 32 0.03 -16.88 10.52
C HIS A 32 1.15 -17.74 9.91
N ALA A 33 0.82 -18.99 9.59
CA ALA A 33 1.73 -19.98 9.03
C ALA A 33 2.42 -19.46 7.73
N GLY A 34 3.69 -19.84 7.59
CA GLY A 34 4.51 -19.47 6.43
C GLY A 34 5.02 -18.01 6.43
N THR A 35 4.54 -17.15 7.33
CA THR A 35 5.03 -15.76 7.42
C THR A 35 6.52 -15.72 7.71
N VAL A 36 7.25 -14.87 6.97
CA VAL A 36 8.68 -14.63 7.16
C VAL A 36 8.88 -13.20 7.65
N ILE A 37 9.53 -13.04 8.82
CA ILE A 37 9.83 -11.73 9.41
C ILE A 37 11.35 -11.59 9.46
N GLY A 38 11.90 -10.57 8.77
CA GLY A 38 13.32 -10.28 8.78
C GLY A 38 13.81 -9.74 10.12
N ASP A 39 15.14 -9.67 10.27
CA ASP A 39 15.80 -9.25 11.49
C ASP A 39 15.44 -7.82 11.91
N GLY A 40 15.42 -7.55 13.20
CA GLY A 40 15.25 -6.21 13.77
C GLY A 40 13.88 -5.57 13.54
N CYS A 41 12.88 -6.34 13.11
CA CYS A 41 11.52 -5.82 12.95
C CYS A 41 10.85 -5.50 14.30
N THR A 42 9.98 -4.49 14.30
CA THR A 42 9.11 -4.18 15.43
C THR A 42 7.65 -4.34 15.02
N ILE A 43 6.90 -5.15 15.75
CA ILE A 43 5.49 -5.47 15.46
C ILE A 43 4.65 -4.94 16.62
N GLY A 44 3.75 -4.01 16.34
CA GLY A 44 2.88 -3.36 17.32
C GLY A 44 1.74 -4.23 17.83
N ASP A 45 1.10 -3.76 18.89
CA ASP A 45 -0.01 -4.45 19.57
C ASP A 45 -1.14 -4.81 18.60
N ASN A 46 -1.73 -6.00 18.75
CA ASN A 46 -2.88 -6.47 17.97
C ASN A 46 -2.64 -6.54 16.45
N ALA A 47 -1.41 -6.48 15.98
CA ALA A 47 -1.11 -6.66 14.55
C ALA A 47 -1.38 -8.11 14.11
N VAL A 48 -1.83 -8.28 12.85
CA VAL A 48 -2.11 -9.59 12.26
C VAL A 48 -1.30 -9.74 10.98
N LEU A 49 -0.38 -10.71 10.98
CA LEU A 49 0.58 -10.93 9.90
C LEU A 49 0.32 -12.25 9.17
N GLY A 50 0.30 -12.21 7.84
CA GLY A 50 0.12 -13.39 7.00
C GLY A 50 -1.32 -13.93 6.95
N LYS A 51 -2.31 -13.10 7.26
CA LYS A 51 -3.73 -13.48 7.18
C LYS A 51 -4.11 -13.87 5.76
N ARG A 52 -4.73 -15.03 5.59
CA ARG A 52 -5.30 -15.41 4.30
C ARG A 52 -6.53 -14.56 3.95
N PRO A 53 -6.67 -14.15 2.68
CA PRO A 53 -7.83 -13.35 2.28
C PRO A 53 -9.12 -14.16 2.39
N THR A 54 -10.19 -13.50 2.88
CA THR A 54 -11.54 -14.06 2.86
C THR A 54 -12.29 -13.48 1.66
N LEU A 55 -12.60 -14.30 0.68
CA LEU A 55 -13.25 -13.89 -0.56
C LEU A 55 -14.73 -14.24 -0.54
N SER A 56 -15.57 -13.30 -0.97
CA SER A 56 -16.99 -13.57 -1.24
C SER A 56 -17.15 -14.67 -2.28
N SER A 57 -18.20 -15.47 -2.22
CA SER A 57 -18.52 -16.48 -3.23
C SER A 57 -18.65 -15.89 -4.64
N ARG A 58 -19.04 -14.62 -4.75
CA ARG A 58 -19.18 -13.88 -6.01
C ARG A 58 -17.90 -13.15 -6.43
N SER A 59 -16.83 -13.21 -5.62
CA SER A 59 -15.56 -12.61 -5.99
C SER A 59 -14.93 -13.34 -7.17
N ARG A 60 -14.40 -12.58 -8.12
CA ARG A 60 -13.59 -13.07 -9.24
C ARG A 60 -12.08 -12.90 -8.99
N ALA A 61 -11.70 -12.45 -7.80
CA ALA A 61 -10.29 -12.42 -7.41
C ALA A 61 -9.70 -13.83 -7.48
N ASP A 62 -8.41 -13.90 -7.74
CA ASP A 62 -7.67 -15.16 -7.77
C ASP A 62 -7.85 -15.91 -6.44
N ARG A 63 -8.19 -17.18 -6.54
CA ARG A 63 -8.41 -18.09 -5.41
C ARG A 63 -7.24 -19.03 -5.15
N GLN A 64 -6.14 -18.88 -5.90
CA GLN A 64 -4.93 -19.64 -5.62
C GLN A 64 -4.44 -19.30 -4.21
N GLU A 65 -3.91 -20.30 -3.54
CA GLU A 65 -3.26 -20.11 -2.24
C GLU A 65 -2.17 -19.05 -2.38
N PRO A 66 -2.26 -17.93 -1.65
CA PRO A 66 -1.22 -16.94 -1.71
C PRO A 66 0.05 -17.52 -1.06
N GLY A 67 1.21 -17.14 -1.59
CA GLY A 67 2.49 -17.42 -0.95
C GLY A 67 2.57 -16.83 0.46
N PRO A 68 3.72 -16.93 1.14
CA PRO A 68 3.91 -16.32 2.45
C PRO A 68 3.83 -14.80 2.40
N LEU A 69 3.51 -14.18 3.55
CA LEU A 69 3.88 -12.79 3.80
C LEU A 69 5.39 -12.76 4.09
N THR A 70 6.11 -11.85 3.46
CA THR A 70 7.54 -11.64 3.72
C THR A 70 7.81 -10.20 4.11
N LEU A 71 8.42 -9.99 5.27
CA LEU A 71 8.89 -8.68 5.73
C LEU A 71 10.42 -8.66 5.67
N GLY A 72 10.99 -7.68 4.98
CA GLY A 72 12.41 -7.37 5.01
C GLY A 72 12.87 -6.93 6.39
N ALA A 73 14.18 -6.86 6.60
CA ALA A 73 14.76 -6.47 7.87
C ALA A 73 14.38 -5.03 8.28
N GLY A 74 14.27 -4.77 9.57
CA GLY A 74 14.07 -3.44 10.13
C GLY A 74 12.70 -2.83 9.85
N CYS A 75 11.70 -3.61 9.45
CA CYS A 75 10.34 -3.11 9.28
C CYS A 75 9.69 -2.76 10.62
N ALA A 76 8.90 -1.68 10.62
CA ALA A 76 8.06 -1.27 11.75
C ALA A 76 6.59 -1.41 11.37
N ILE A 77 5.90 -2.36 11.98
CA ILE A 77 4.47 -2.60 11.79
C ILE A 77 3.75 -2.10 13.04
N SER A 78 2.91 -1.10 12.90
CA SER A 78 2.25 -0.45 14.03
C SER A 78 1.00 -1.20 14.51
N ALA A 79 0.37 -0.67 15.56
CA ALA A 79 -0.73 -1.34 16.24
C ALA A 79 -1.94 -1.58 15.33
N GLY A 80 -2.51 -2.77 15.42
CA GLY A 80 -3.71 -3.16 14.68
C GLY A 80 -3.56 -3.24 13.16
N ALA A 81 -2.36 -3.14 12.63
CA ALA A 81 -2.14 -3.31 11.20
C ALA A 81 -2.40 -4.76 10.77
N VAL A 82 -2.96 -4.94 9.58
CA VAL A 82 -3.28 -6.27 9.03
C VAL A 82 -2.61 -6.45 7.68
N LEU A 83 -1.65 -7.36 7.61
CA LEU A 83 -0.92 -7.69 6.38
C LEU A 83 -1.28 -9.10 5.92
N ALA A 84 -1.76 -9.21 4.68
CA ALA A 84 -2.19 -10.48 4.13
C ALA A 84 -1.03 -11.32 3.60
N ALA A 85 -1.24 -12.62 3.53
CA ALA A 85 -0.37 -13.59 2.89
C ALA A 85 -0.17 -13.25 1.40
N GLY A 86 0.96 -13.63 0.83
CA GLY A 86 1.32 -13.40 -0.56
C GLY A 86 1.94 -12.05 -0.85
N SER A 87 2.05 -11.18 0.16
CA SER A 87 2.65 -9.86 -0.01
C SER A 87 4.10 -9.82 0.47
N THR A 88 4.90 -8.97 -0.16
CA THR A 88 6.30 -8.75 0.21
C THR A 88 6.54 -7.29 0.51
N LEU A 89 7.24 -7.00 1.61
CA LEU A 89 7.71 -5.67 1.96
C LEU A 89 9.25 -5.70 2.03
N GLY A 90 9.88 -4.78 1.32
CA GLY A 90 11.33 -4.56 1.39
C GLY A 90 11.78 -4.09 2.78
N PRO A 91 13.09 -4.00 3.01
CA PRO A 91 13.63 -3.60 4.31
C PRO A 91 13.26 -2.16 4.67
N GLY A 92 13.18 -1.89 5.98
CA GLY A 92 12.97 -0.55 6.52
C GLY A 92 11.58 0.06 6.26
N CYS A 93 10.59 -0.74 5.85
CA CYS A 93 9.23 -0.25 5.67
C CYS A 93 8.56 0.09 6.99
N VAL A 94 7.72 1.13 6.97
CA VAL A 94 6.86 1.52 8.10
C VAL A 94 5.40 1.35 7.70
N VAL A 95 4.65 0.55 8.47
CA VAL A 95 3.20 0.39 8.29
C VAL A 95 2.51 0.95 9.52
N GLY A 96 1.75 2.02 9.35
CA GLY A 96 1.08 2.77 10.41
C GLY A 96 -0.09 2.02 11.05
N ASP A 97 -0.57 2.56 12.16
CA ASP A 97 -1.67 1.98 12.93
C ASP A 97 -2.90 1.74 12.06
N LEU A 98 -3.54 0.59 12.23
CA LEU A 98 -4.77 0.19 11.55
C LEU A 98 -4.66 0.15 10.01
N ALA A 99 -3.46 0.25 9.45
CA ALA A 99 -3.29 0.12 8.01
C ALA A 99 -3.49 -1.33 7.56
N THR A 100 -3.94 -1.51 6.33
CA THR A 100 -4.15 -2.84 5.75
C THR A 100 -3.39 -2.98 4.43
N VAL A 101 -2.71 -4.11 4.25
CA VAL A 101 -2.08 -4.52 3.00
C VAL A 101 -2.67 -5.85 2.61
N ARG A 102 -3.38 -5.88 1.49
CA ARG A 102 -3.99 -7.09 0.98
C ARG A 102 -2.97 -8.00 0.28
N GLU A 103 -3.44 -9.12 -0.22
CA GLU A 103 -2.64 -10.18 -0.81
C GLU A 103 -1.96 -9.76 -2.14
N ARG A 104 -0.81 -10.37 -2.43
CA ARG A 104 -0.04 -10.20 -3.68
C ARG A 104 0.41 -8.76 -3.95
N CYS A 105 0.66 -8.00 -2.89
CA CYS A 105 1.30 -6.70 -3.02
C CYS A 105 2.83 -6.85 -3.01
N SER A 106 3.50 -6.08 -3.87
CA SER A 106 4.95 -5.96 -3.90
C SER A 106 5.34 -4.54 -3.48
N ILE A 107 6.00 -4.41 -2.34
CA ILE A 107 6.34 -3.12 -1.74
C ILE A 107 7.85 -3.05 -1.60
N GLY A 108 8.46 -2.01 -2.18
CA GLY A 108 9.90 -1.77 -2.16
C GLY A 108 10.44 -1.45 -0.77
N GLU A 109 11.70 -1.06 -0.70
CA GLU A 109 12.35 -0.69 0.56
C GLU A 109 11.96 0.71 1.03
N GLN A 110 12.02 0.94 2.35
CA GLN A 110 11.81 2.26 2.98
C GLN A 110 10.49 2.95 2.58
N VAL A 111 9.48 2.16 2.27
CA VAL A 111 8.13 2.65 2.00
C VAL A 111 7.43 2.98 3.30
N VAL A 112 6.72 4.11 3.33
CA VAL A 112 5.86 4.51 4.45
C VAL A 112 4.40 4.35 4.03
N ILE A 113 3.68 3.46 4.73
CA ILE A 113 2.24 3.27 4.64
C ILE A 113 1.64 3.88 5.91
N GLY A 114 1.00 5.04 5.80
CA GLY A 114 0.48 5.81 6.93
C GLY A 114 -0.69 5.14 7.64
N ARG A 115 -1.09 5.72 8.78
CA ARG A 115 -2.20 5.22 9.59
C ARG A 115 -3.49 5.09 8.79
N GLY A 116 -4.18 3.96 8.92
CA GLY A 116 -5.48 3.71 8.29
C GLY A 116 -5.45 3.65 6.76
N VAL A 117 -4.28 3.57 6.15
CA VAL A 117 -4.14 3.37 4.70
C VAL A 117 -4.64 1.97 4.35
N CYS A 118 -5.39 1.86 3.26
CA CYS A 118 -5.78 0.58 2.67
C CYS A 118 -5.02 0.40 1.35
N VAL A 119 -4.19 -0.63 1.27
CA VAL A 119 -3.55 -1.09 0.02
C VAL A 119 -4.25 -2.37 -0.41
N GLU A 120 -4.95 -2.29 -1.54
CA GLU A 120 -5.68 -3.42 -2.11
C GLU A 120 -4.75 -4.38 -2.88
N ASN A 121 -5.25 -5.57 -3.16
CA ASN A 121 -4.50 -6.68 -3.76
C ASN A 121 -3.85 -6.35 -5.12
N ASP A 122 -2.82 -7.11 -5.48
CA ASP A 122 -2.12 -7.01 -6.76
C ASP A 122 -1.55 -5.59 -7.03
N THR A 123 -1.16 -4.88 -5.98
CA THR A 123 -0.61 -3.51 -6.04
C THR A 123 0.91 -3.56 -5.92
N THR A 124 1.59 -2.76 -6.74
CA THR A 124 3.05 -2.58 -6.67
C THR A 124 3.37 -1.17 -6.19
N ILE A 125 4.28 -1.06 -5.21
CA ILE A 125 4.72 0.22 -4.64
C ILE A 125 6.26 0.24 -4.65
N GLY A 126 6.83 1.17 -5.40
CA GLY A 126 8.27 1.38 -5.50
C GLY A 126 8.90 1.93 -4.22
N SER A 127 10.20 1.77 -4.09
CA SER A 127 10.99 2.17 -2.93
C SER A 127 10.87 3.66 -2.62
N PHE A 128 11.06 4.03 -1.35
CA PHE A 128 11.03 5.42 -0.86
C PHE A 128 9.70 6.15 -1.04
N THR A 129 8.65 5.46 -1.46
CA THR A 129 7.30 6.00 -1.61
C THR A 129 6.65 6.25 -0.24
N LYS A 130 5.92 7.36 -0.12
CA LYS A 130 5.22 7.73 1.11
C LYS A 130 3.73 7.88 0.85
N ILE A 131 2.92 7.06 1.52
CA ILE A 131 1.46 7.10 1.46
C ILE A 131 0.95 7.57 2.81
N GLN A 132 0.33 8.74 2.85
CA GLN A 132 -0.14 9.38 4.07
C GLN A 132 -1.49 8.83 4.55
N SER A 133 -1.84 9.17 5.78
CA SER A 133 -2.98 8.61 6.52
C SER A 133 -4.28 8.59 5.73
N ASN A 134 -5.02 7.49 5.88
CA ASN A 134 -6.37 7.28 5.32
C ASN A 134 -6.45 7.34 3.79
N ALA A 135 -5.33 7.23 3.07
CA ALA A 135 -5.38 7.06 1.62
C ALA A 135 -5.89 5.64 1.27
N TYR A 136 -6.60 5.52 0.16
CA TYR A 136 -7.08 4.26 -0.38
C TYR A 136 -6.42 3.99 -1.73
N ILE A 137 -5.58 2.97 -1.78
CA ILE A 137 -4.89 2.50 -2.98
C ILE A 137 -5.60 1.24 -3.46
N THR A 138 -6.39 1.41 -4.52
CA THR A 138 -7.19 0.32 -5.08
C THR A 138 -6.33 -0.77 -5.74
N ALA A 139 -6.93 -1.95 -5.94
CA ALA A 139 -6.23 -3.08 -6.56
C ALA A 139 -5.68 -2.75 -7.96
N HIS A 140 -4.56 -3.40 -8.29
CA HIS A 140 -3.85 -3.27 -9.56
C HIS A 140 -3.22 -1.89 -9.81
N CYS A 141 -3.00 -1.08 -8.77
CA CYS A 141 -2.21 0.13 -8.89
C CYS A 141 -0.71 -0.17 -9.03
N LEU A 142 -0.03 0.68 -9.79
CA LEU A 142 1.43 0.75 -9.82
C LEU A 142 1.85 2.14 -9.35
N LEU A 143 2.55 2.21 -8.24
CA LEU A 143 3.25 3.39 -7.76
C LEU A 143 4.74 3.13 -7.95
N GLU A 144 5.43 3.95 -8.73
CA GLU A 144 6.89 3.86 -8.87
C GLU A 144 7.59 4.44 -7.63
N GLU A 145 8.91 4.51 -7.66
CA GLU A 145 9.68 4.99 -6.52
C GLU A 145 9.51 6.49 -6.27
N HIS A 146 9.76 6.91 -5.02
CA HIS A 146 9.71 8.31 -4.58
C HIS A 146 8.35 8.99 -4.76
N VAL A 147 7.26 8.25 -4.96
CA VAL A 147 5.91 8.80 -5.05
C VAL A 147 5.46 9.33 -3.70
N PHE A 148 4.75 10.47 -3.70
CA PHE A 148 4.10 11.01 -2.51
C PHE A 148 2.58 11.04 -2.67
N ILE A 149 1.89 10.27 -1.84
CA ILE A 149 0.43 10.26 -1.74
C ILE A 149 0.02 10.97 -0.45
N ALA A 150 -0.63 12.10 -0.57
CA ALA A 150 -1.10 12.89 0.57
C ALA A 150 -2.32 12.23 1.28
N PRO A 151 -2.72 12.71 2.46
CA PRO A 151 -3.83 12.13 3.20
C PRO A 151 -5.14 12.09 2.42
N CYS A 152 -5.93 11.04 2.65
CA CYS A 152 -7.28 10.87 2.09
C CYS A 152 -7.35 10.85 0.55
N VAL A 153 -6.26 10.58 -0.15
CA VAL A 153 -6.29 10.33 -1.60
C VAL A 153 -7.02 9.02 -1.87
N VAL A 154 -7.84 9.00 -2.91
CA VAL A 154 -8.58 7.81 -3.33
C VAL A 154 -8.23 7.47 -4.77
N THR A 155 -7.76 6.25 -5.02
CA THR A 155 -7.66 5.69 -6.36
C THR A 155 -8.83 4.74 -6.64
N THR A 156 -9.24 4.63 -7.89
CA THR A 156 -10.34 3.75 -8.32
C THR A 156 -9.91 2.87 -9.49
N ASN A 157 -10.59 1.74 -9.73
CA ASN A 157 -10.19 0.76 -10.76
C ASN A 157 -11.33 0.23 -11.63
N ASP A 158 -12.58 0.63 -11.37
CA ASP A 158 -13.75 0.12 -12.10
C ASP A 158 -14.63 1.25 -12.62
N ASN A 159 -14.54 1.52 -13.93
CA ASN A 159 -15.37 2.53 -14.60
C ASN A 159 -16.86 2.15 -14.69
N PHE A 160 -17.21 0.92 -14.37
CA PHE A 160 -18.56 0.40 -14.46
C PHE A 160 -19.25 0.26 -13.11
N MET A 161 -18.51 0.47 -12.01
CA MET A 161 -18.99 0.45 -10.62
C MET A 161 -19.85 -0.79 -10.33
N GLY A 162 -19.34 -1.96 -10.66
CA GLY A 162 -20.01 -3.24 -10.41
C GLY A 162 -21.03 -3.66 -11.49
N ARG A 163 -21.24 -2.87 -12.53
CA ARG A 163 -22.14 -3.20 -13.64
C ARG A 163 -21.41 -3.91 -14.78
N THR A 164 -22.13 -4.72 -15.54
CA THR A 164 -21.68 -5.51 -16.70
C THR A 164 -20.63 -6.58 -16.37
N GLU A 165 -20.76 -7.76 -16.98
CA GLU A 165 -19.77 -8.84 -16.82
C GLU A 165 -18.43 -8.51 -17.50
N GLY A 166 -18.45 -7.77 -18.60
CA GLY A 166 -17.25 -7.37 -19.33
C GLY A 166 -16.31 -6.42 -18.55
N ARG A 167 -16.76 -5.87 -17.41
CA ARG A 167 -15.92 -4.97 -16.56
C ARG A 167 -14.67 -5.67 -16.02
N HIS A 168 -14.76 -6.94 -15.72
CA HIS A 168 -13.65 -7.69 -15.11
C HIS A 168 -12.38 -7.67 -15.95
N ALA A 169 -12.50 -7.69 -17.28
CA ALA A 169 -11.37 -7.55 -18.19
C ALA A 169 -10.85 -6.11 -18.33
N ARG A 170 -11.53 -5.15 -17.72
CA ARG A 170 -11.23 -3.71 -17.83
C ARG A 170 -10.88 -3.06 -16.48
N ILE A 171 -10.88 -3.84 -15.40
CA ILE A 171 -10.42 -3.35 -14.10
C ILE A 171 -8.94 -2.98 -14.24
N LYS A 172 -8.62 -1.72 -13.92
CA LYS A 172 -7.27 -1.20 -14.01
C LYS A 172 -7.06 -0.10 -12.98
N GLY A 173 -6.08 -0.30 -12.09
CA GLY A 173 -5.65 0.70 -11.14
C GLY A 173 -4.91 1.86 -11.82
N ALA A 174 -4.66 2.92 -11.08
CA ALA A 174 -3.85 4.03 -11.55
C ALA A 174 -2.37 3.64 -11.63
N VAL A 175 -1.66 4.26 -12.58
CA VAL A 175 -0.19 4.21 -12.67
C VAL A 175 0.34 5.57 -12.23
N ILE A 176 1.19 5.59 -11.21
CA ILE A 176 1.76 6.82 -10.66
C ILE A 176 3.27 6.71 -10.81
N ARG A 177 3.83 7.52 -11.70
CA ARG A 177 5.23 7.46 -12.09
C ARG A 177 6.15 8.08 -11.04
N ARG A 178 7.45 7.81 -11.20
CA ARG A 178 8.52 8.23 -10.31
C ARG A 178 8.38 9.70 -9.89
N GLY A 179 8.52 9.98 -8.61
CA GLY A 179 8.52 11.33 -8.07
C GLY A 179 7.19 12.08 -8.13
N ALA A 180 6.13 11.49 -8.68
CA ALA A 180 4.84 12.15 -8.75
C ALA A 180 4.23 12.37 -7.36
N ARG A 181 3.53 13.49 -7.21
CA ARG A 181 2.91 13.93 -5.95
C ARG A 181 1.41 14.07 -6.12
N VAL A 182 0.64 13.44 -5.24
CA VAL A 182 -0.83 13.50 -5.28
C VAL A 182 -1.33 14.19 -4.01
N GLY A 183 -1.94 15.33 -4.16
CA GLY A 183 -2.43 16.21 -3.08
C GLY A 183 -3.63 15.63 -2.33
N GLY A 184 -3.79 16.06 -1.07
CA GLY A 184 -4.78 15.53 -0.14
C GLY A 184 -6.21 15.56 -0.68
N GLY A 185 -6.95 14.47 -0.47
CA GLY A 185 -8.33 14.34 -0.90
C GLY A 185 -8.54 14.25 -2.42
N ALA A 186 -7.49 14.16 -3.22
CA ALA A 186 -7.62 13.98 -4.66
C ALA A 186 -8.21 12.60 -5.00
N THR A 187 -8.96 12.51 -6.08
CA THR A 187 -9.53 11.27 -6.61
C THR A 187 -8.94 10.97 -7.99
N LEU A 188 -8.37 9.78 -8.15
CA LEU A 188 -7.84 9.29 -9.42
C LEU A 188 -8.80 8.28 -10.03
N LEU A 189 -9.29 8.53 -11.26
CA LEU A 189 -10.20 7.62 -11.95
C LEU A 189 -9.47 6.35 -12.47
N PRO A 190 -10.22 5.29 -12.82
CA PRO A 190 -9.63 4.01 -13.20
C PRO A 190 -8.69 4.11 -14.40
N GLY A 191 -7.52 3.50 -14.26
CA GLY A 191 -6.58 3.29 -15.35
C GLY A 191 -5.81 4.50 -15.84
N ILE A 192 -5.92 5.66 -15.15
CA ILE A 192 -5.16 6.86 -15.53
C ILE A 192 -3.69 6.74 -15.14
N GLU A 193 -2.85 7.49 -15.85
CA GLU A 193 -1.45 7.64 -15.58
C GLU A 193 -1.13 9.05 -15.07
N ILE A 194 -0.42 9.13 -13.94
CA ILE A 194 0.18 10.37 -13.44
C ILE A 194 1.67 10.31 -13.82
N GLY A 195 2.07 11.19 -14.75
CA GLY A 195 3.41 11.21 -15.31
C GLY A 195 4.48 11.51 -14.27
N GLU A 196 5.73 11.21 -14.64
CA GLU A 196 6.91 11.42 -13.80
C GLU A 196 6.97 12.87 -13.30
N GLU A 197 7.24 13.06 -11.99
CA GLU A 197 7.31 14.38 -11.35
C GLU A 197 6.05 15.26 -11.48
N ALA A 198 4.95 14.70 -11.95
CA ALA A 198 3.70 15.45 -12.01
C ALA A 198 3.16 15.76 -10.60
N PHE A 199 2.40 16.84 -10.49
CA PHE A 199 1.78 17.28 -9.25
C PHE A 199 0.26 17.39 -9.42
N VAL A 200 -0.47 16.58 -8.68
CA VAL A 200 -1.93 16.67 -8.58
C VAL A 200 -2.28 17.51 -7.36
N GLY A 201 -2.95 18.64 -7.56
CA GLY A 201 -3.38 19.52 -6.47
C GLY A 201 -4.41 18.88 -5.56
N ALA A 202 -4.47 19.34 -4.30
CA ALA A 202 -5.42 18.84 -3.32
C ALA A 202 -6.88 18.98 -3.81
N GLY A 203 -7.71 17.98 -3.53
CA GLY A 203 -9.12 17.94 -3.92
C GLY A 203 -9.39 17.78 -5.41
N ALA A 204 -8.36 17.56 -6.24
CA ALA A 204 -8.55 17.40 -7.67
C ALA A 204 -9.23 16.06 -8.02
N VAL A 205 -10.10 16.06 -9.05
CA VAL A 205 -10.64 14.84 -9.65
C VAL A 205 -9.96 14.62 -10.99
N VAL A 206 -9.02 13.69 -11.03
CA VAL A 206 -8.22 13.40 -12.22
C VAL A 206 -8.96 12.39 -13.09
N THR A 207 -9.40 12.86 -14.26
CA THR A 207 -10.25 12.12 -15.21
C THR A 207 -9.52 11.70 -16.49
N ARG A 208 -8.25 12.11 -16.66
CA ARG A 208 -7.39 11.82 -17.81
C ARG A 208 -5.94 11.74 -17.34
N ASP A 209 -5.08 11.14 -18.15
CA ASP A 209 -3.65 11.08 -17.88
C ASP A 209 -3.07 12.48 -17.68
N VAL A 210 -2.10 12.57 -16.79
CA VAL A 210 -1.36 13.80 -16.47
C VAL A 210 0.04 13.66 -17.06
N ALA A 211 0.42 14.61 -17.90
CA ALA A 211 1.75 14.61 -18.52
C ALA A 211 2.86 14.74 -17.46
N PRO A 212 4.08 14.24 -17.72
CA PRO A 212 5.23 14.44 -16.84
C PRO A 212 5.41 15.93 -16.49
N ARG A 213 5.76 16.20 -15.23
CA ARG A 213 6.03 17.55 -14.69
C ARG A 213 4.84 18.52 -14.77
N ALA A 214 3.66 18.08 -15.18
CA ALA A 214 2.48 18.93 -15.18
C ALA A 214 1.87 19.06 -13.78
N LEU A 215 1.54 20.28 -13.36
CA LEU A 215 0.73 20.56 -12.19
C LEU A 215 -0.73 20.72 -12.62
N VAL A 216 -1.60 19.87 -12.07
CA VAL A 216 -3.04 19.87 -12.38
C VAL A 216 -3.87 20.15 -11.14
N VAL A 217 -4.98 20.88 -11.30
CA VAL A 217 -5.91 21.24 -10.21
C VAL A 217 -7.36 21.18 -10.67
N GLY A 218 -8.28 21.05 -9.74
CA GLY A 218 -9.72 21.21 -9.94
C GLY A 218 -10.48 19.91 -10.22
N SER A 219 -11.79 20.03 -10.44
CA SER A 219 -12.72 18.94 -10.73
C SER A 219 -13.60 19.31 -11.94
N PRO A 220 -13.37 18.69 -13.11
CA PRO A 220 -12.27 17.80 -13.44
C PRO A 220 -10.92 18.53 -13.46
N ALA A 221 -9.85 17.81 -13.18
CA ALA A 221 -8.49 18.38 -13.13
C ALA A 221 -8.07 18.96 -14.49
N ARG A 222 -7.40 20.11 -14.45
CA ARG A 222 -6.84 20.80 -15.64
C ARG A 222 -5.42 21.25 -15.34
N VAL A 223 -4.58 21.27 -16.35
CA VAL A 223 -3.21 21.78 -16.23
C VAL A 223 -3.26 23.25 -15.82
N LEU A 224 -2.55 23.56 -14.75
CA LEU A 224 -2.36 24.92 -14.25
C LEU A 224 -1.02 25.51 -14.73
N ARG A 225 0.06 24.74 -14.56
CA ARG A 225 1.44 25.11 -14.92
C ARG A 225 2.34 23.88 -14.95
N GLN A 226 3.61 24.06 -15.24
CA GLN A 226 4.64 23.06 -15.00
C GLN A 226 5.12 23.10 -13.54
N VAL A 227 5.61 21.97 -13.06
CA VAL A 227 6.35 21.88 -11.79
C VAL A 227 7.69 22.58 -11.98
N PRO A 228 8.09 23.48 -11.07
CA PRO A 228 9.38 24.15 -11.13
C PRO A 228 10.55 23.17 -11.00
N ASP A 229 11.69 23.49 -11.64
CA ASP A 229 12.86 22.60 -11.65
C ASP A 229 13.42 22.34 -10.24
N GLU A 230 13.35 23.35 -9.37
CA GLU A 230 13.80 23.25 -7.97
C GLU A 230 12.96 22.31 -7.10
N GLU A 231 11.80 21.89 -7.58
CA GLU A 231 10.92 20.94 -6.88
C GLU A 231 11.10 19.49 -7.35
N LEU A 232 11.89 19.24 -8.38
CA LEU A 232 12.12 17.90 -8.93
C LEU A 232 13.10 17.11 -8.07
N LEU A 233 12.99 15.78 -8.13
CA LEU A 233 14.01 14.90 -7.59
C LEU A 233 15.31 15.08 -8.37
N GLY A 234 16.40 15.22 -7.67
CA GLY A 234 17.73 15.32 -8.25
C GLY A 234 18.22 13.99 -8.86
#